data_bed9b3389fc013cfa4ae4c720e695db9
#
_entry.id   bed9b3389fc013cfa4ae4c720e695db9
#
_cell.length_a   1.000
_cell.length_b   1.000
_cell.length_c   1.000
_cell.angle_alpha   90.00
_cell.angle_beta   90.00
_cell.angle_gamma   90.00
#
_symmetry.space_group_name_H-M   'P 1'
#
loop_
_entity.id
_entity.type
_entity.pdbx_description
1 polymer ?
#
loop_
_entity_poly.entity_id
_entity_poly.type
_entity_poly.pdbx_seq_one_letter_code
_entity_poly.pdbx_strand_id
1 'polypeptide(L)'
;MKKSAKLSLALALMMGTTAGVQVMTNNASAEVSDKFRMELNGVSSYFHDTDKVYYGQTRTDNTGLGKGWNNYTRVQLTYNVDKDVQAVARLHSNYDNAGDFAANKNTSGAYFDQSYIKYSDRKNNLHYIVGKKGMTLGQSMVYNSTGNLTGVQVSYGNFWDPTCFQLTYGDAKGGNRVWSAQLTQATSKATSFNATYVRGETLYQKTTPATDRNGNLQFNNDGTVKFNYTGEAKRETDSFVDFGAKVKFHGVTMVGEWSRNQANYNQKGKYLDKMAGERQAWFIEFYTGPTNDFGSGLPVQKVGTHAFSVRWQDVGRYGTYVHNNTFYDGKKGLRLDYGVTVKKGLSVDFVYGRMQAKDKAGYGNSGYKIKKGDWSNIFVAALNYKFR
;
A
#
# COMPACT_ATOMS: atom_id res chain seq x y z
N MET A 1 -31.26 -24.32 -0.09
CA MET A 1 -30.95 -23.42 1.07
C MET A 1 -31.49 -22.02 0.78
N LYS A 2 -32.17 -21.40 1.72
CA LYS A 2 -32.68 -20.01 1.60
C LYS A 2 -31.52 -19.03 1.48
N LYS A 3 -31.67 -17.94 0.73
CA LYS A 3 -30.61 -16.91 0.51
C LYS A 3 -30.00 -16.37 1.83
N SER A 4 -30.81 -16.28 2.88
CA SER A 4 -30.39 -15.89 4.23
C SER A 4 -29.39 -16.86 4.88
N ALA A 5 -29.55 -18.16 4.70
CA ALA A 5 -28.62 -19.16 5.25
C ALA A 5 -27.26 -19.14 4.54
N LYS A 6 -27.23 -18.81 3.24
CA LYS A 6 -25.98 -18.65 2.47
C LYS A 6 -25.22 -17.40 2.91
N LEU A 7 -25.93 -16.32 3.20
CA LEU A 7 -25.31 -15.09 3.71
C LEU A 7 -24.76 -15.28 5.12
N SER A 8 -25.48 -16.01 5.99
CA SER A 8 -25.02 -16.33 7.34
C SER A 8 -23.77 -17.22 7.34
N LEU A 9 -23.68 -18.18 6.41
CA LEU A 9 -22.47 -19.00 6.24
C LEU A 9 -21.27 -18.18 5.75
N ALA A 10 -21.49 -17.25 4.83
CA ALA A 10 -20.45 -16.33 4.36
C ALA A 10 -19.97 -15.40 5.50
N LEU A 11 -20.89 -14.90 6.32
CA LEU A 11 -20.58 -14.10 7.51
C LEU A 11 -19.81 -14.90 8.56
N ALA A 12 -20.19 -16.14 8.82
CA ALA A 12 -19.50 -17.04 9.77
C ALA A 12 -18.07 -17.36 9.33
N LEU A 13 -17.85 -17.56 8.02
CA LEU A 13 -16.53 -17.71 7.42
C LEU A 13 -15.67 -16.45 7.56
N MET A 14 -16.29 -15.27 7.44
CA MET A 14 -15.60 -14.00 7.62
C MET A 14 -15.24 -13.70 9.08
N MET A 15 -16.03 -14.18 10.04
CA MET A 15 -15.78 -13.98 11.47
C MET A 15 -14.74 -14.92 12.07
N GLY A 16 -14.16 -15.81 11.26
CA GLY A 16 -12.97 -16.60 11.66
C GLY A 16 -13.23 -17.60 12.80
N THR A 17 -14.46 -18.02 13.00
CA THR A 17 -14.76 -19.03 14.01
C THR A 17 -14.36 -20.42 13.50
N THR A 18 -13.55 -21.16 14.26
CA THR A 18 -13.17 -22.55 14.00
C THR A 18 -14.35 -23.49 13.77
N ALA A 19 -15.54 -23.14 14.23
CA ALA A 19 -16.78 -23.84 13.95
C ALA A 19 -17.17 -23.84 12.46
N GLY A 20 -16.78 -22.80 11.68
CA GLY A 20 -17.05 -22.72 10.24
C GLY A 20 -16.29 -23.78 9.42
N VAL A 21 -15.10 -24.19 9.88
CA VAL A 21 -14.28 -25.18 9.20
C VAL A 21 -14.78 -26.60 9.44
N GLN A 22 -15.32 -26.90 10.61
CA GLN A 22 -15.86 -28.24 10.92
C GLN A 22 -17.20 -28.55 10.23
N VAL A 23 -18.02 -27.52 9.95
CA VAL A 23 -19.29 -27.71 9.21
C VAL A 23 -19.06 -28.05 7.73
N MET A 24 -17.87 -27.75 7.19
CA MET A 24 -17.52 -28.06 5.79
C MET A 24 -17.15 -29.52 5.54
N THR A 25 -16.93 -30.32 6.58
CA THR A 25 -16.44 -31.70 6.41
C THR A 25 -17.53 -32.75 6.25
N ASN A 26 -18.78 -32.43 6.46
CA ASN A 26 -19.88 -33.40 6.36
C ASN A 26 -20.94 -32.98 5.32
N ASN A 27 -20.94 -33.63 4.17
CA ASN A 27 -22.01 -33.72 3.15
C ASN A 27 -22.34 -32.50 2.26
N ALA A 28 -21.66 -31.38 2.36
CA ALA A 28 -21.84 -30.26 1.43
C ALA A 28 -20.64 -30.04 0.48
N SER A 29 -19.73 -31.01 0.39
CA SER A 29 -18.39 -30.79 -0.14
C SER A 29 -18.32 -30.49 -1.65
N ALA A 30 -19.14 -31.08 -2.49
CA ALA A 30 -19.06 -30.88 -3.93
C ALA A 30 -19.64 -29.51 -4.37
N GLU A 31 -20.79 -29.11 -3.84
CA GLU A 31 -21.41 -27.80 -4.17
C GLU A 31 -20.65 -26.60 -3.56
N VAL A 32 -19.90 -26.85 -2.49
CA VAL A 32 -19.03 -25.84 -1.85
C VAL A 32 -17.71 -25.70 -2.60
N SER A 33 -17.14 -26.76 -3.15
CA SER A 33 -15.83 -26.73 -3.83
C SER A 33 -15.83 -25.86 -5.08
N ASP A 34 -16.89 -25.86 -5.87
CA ASP A 34 -16.98 -25.07 -7.11
C ASP A 34 -17.14 -23.57 -6.84
N LYS A 35 -17.65 -23.20 -5.66
CA LYS A 35 -17.86 -21.81 -5.24
C LYS A 35 -16.72 -21.27 -4.40
N PHE A 36 -15.86 -22.14 -3.91
CA PHE A 36 -14.77 -21.77 -3.00
C PHE A 36 -13.44 -21.75 -3.74
N ARG A 37 -12.71 -20.66 -3.55
CA ARG A 37 -11.36 -20.51 -4.09
C ARG A 37 -10.41 -20.04 -3.01
N MET A 38 -9.26 -20.67 -2.95
CA MET A 38 -8.15 -20.29 -2.08
C MET A 38 -6.96 -19.80 -2.92
N GLU A 39 -6.35 -18.71 -2.49
CA GLU A 39 -5.10 -18.22 -3.06
C GLU A 39 -4.10 -18.03 -1.92
N LEU A 40 -2.89 -18.56 -2.10
CA LEU A 40 -1.75 -18.34 -1.23
C LEU A 40 -0.76 -17.44 -1.95
N ASN A 41 -0.39 -16.32 -1.35
CA ASN A 41 0.66 -15.45 -1.88
C ASN A 41 1.51 -14.86 -0.77
N GLY A 42 2.71 -14.43 -1.14
CA GLY A 42 3.59 -13.77 -0.19
C GLY A 42 4.93 -13.41 -0.78
N VAL A 43 5.77 -12.86 0.08
CA VAL A 43 7.13 -12.46 -0.25
C VAL A 43 8.07 -12.79 0.90
N SER A 44 9.28 -13.18 0.54
CA SER A 44 10.44 -13.17 1.42
C SER A 44 11.47 -12.26 0.79
N SER A 45 11.81 -11.17 1.43
CA SER A 45 12.71 -10.17 0.86
C SER A 45 13.76 -9.72 1.86
N TYR A 46 14.96 -9.47 1.35
CA TYR A 46 16.01 -8.75 2.06
C TYR A 46 16.04 -7.31 1.55
N PHE A 47 16.07 -6.39 2.47
CA PHE A 47 16.08 -4.95 2.23
C PHE A 47 17.33 -4.33 2.83
N HIS A 48 17.95 -3.40 2.11
CA HIS A 48 19.07 -2.61 2.58
C HIS A 48 18.97 -1.17 2.06
N ASP A 49 18.83 -0.22 2.97
CA ASP A 49 18.86 1.23 2.71
C ASP A 49 20.09 1.82 3.40
N THR A 50 20.84 2.64 2.66
CA THR A 50 22.04 3.32 3.15
C THR A 50 21.77 4.76 3.57
N ASP A 51 20.56 5.07 4.00
CA ASP A 51 20.22 6.40 4.50
C ASP A 51 21.19 6.84 5.60
N LYS A 52 21.68 8.06 5.47
CA LYS A 52 22.46 8.71 6.51
C LYS A 52 21.49 9.30 7.53
N VAL A 53 21.50 8.75 8.72
CA VAL A 53 20.56 9.13 9.77
C VAL A 53 21.27 9.95 10.82
N TYR A 54 20.64 11.02 11.28
CA TYR A 54 21.20 11.95 12.24
C TYR A 54 20.30 12.02 13.48
N TYR A 55 20.93 11.95 14.66
CA TYR A 55 20.30 12.27 15.92
C TYR A 55 20.85 13.62 16.39
N GLY A 56 20.00 14.64 16.42
CA GLY A 56 20.46 16.02 16.62
C GLY A 56 21.41 16.45 15.49
N GLN A 57 22.67 16.77 15.85
CA GLN A 57 23.73 17.10 14.88
C GLN A 57 24.70 15.94 14.65
N THR A 58 24.61 14.88 15.44
CA THR A 58 25.51 13.73 15.37
C THR A 58 25.02 12.76 14.30
N ARG A 59 25.89 12.46 13.34
CA ARG A 59 25.66 11.39 12.39
C ARG A 59 25.76 10.05 13.12
N THR A 60 24.73 9.25 13.03
CA THR A 60 24.75 7.87 13.47
C THR A 60 24.81 6.98 12.24
N ASP A 61 25.98 6.40 11.99
CA ASP A 61 26.12 5.33 10.97
C ASP A 61 25.58 4.00 11.49
N ASN A 62 24.59 4.07 12.38
CA ASN A 62 24.07 2.88 13.00
C ASN A 62 23.18 2.14 12.03
N THR A 63 23.79 1.33 11.40
CA THR A 63 23.54 0.40 10.35
C THR A 63 22.52 -0.68 10.64
N GLY A 64 21.89 -0.71 11.81
CA GLY A 64 20.77 -1.60 12.11
C GLY A 64 19.47 -1.17 11.44
N LEU A 65 19.41 0.06 10.99
CA LEU A 65 18.18 0.80 10.69
C LEU A 65 17.85 0.84 9.21
N GLY A 66 18.37 0.28 8.37
CA GLY A 66 18.03 0.29 6.94
C GLY A 66 18.22 -1.08 6.32
N LYS A 67 18.32 -2.14 7.12
CA LYS A 67 18.51 -3.48 6.58
C LYS A 67 17.77 -4.53 7.40
N GLY A 68 17.29 -5.54 6.73
CA GLY A 68 16.63 -6.68 7.37
C GLY A 68 15.82 -7.50 6.40
N TRP A 69 15.12 -8.45 6.97
CA TRP A 69 14.22 -9.33 6.26
C TRP A 69 12.79 -8.90 6.46
N ASN A 70 12.04 -8.82 5.39
CA ASN A 70 10.59 -8.65 5.41
C ASN A 70 9.97 -9.90 4.79
N ASN A 71 9.11 -10.56 5.56
CA ASN A 71 8.41 -11.74 5.11
C ASN A 71 6.93 -11.56 5.39
N TYR A 72 6.10 -11.78 4.41
CA TYR A 72 4.67 -11.92 4.65
C TYR A 72 4.08 -13.07 3.86
N THR A 73 3.03 -13.63 4.41
CA THR A 73 2.19 -14.65 3.78
C THR A 73 0.74 -14.21 3.86
N ARG A 74 0.00 -14.39 2.79
CA ARG A 74 -1.44 -14.13 2.72
C ARG A 74 -2.18 -15.34 2.21
N VAL A 75 -3.25 -15.69 2.90
CA VAL A 75 -4.22 -16.69 2.45
C VAL A 75 -5.53 -15.98 2.18
N GLN A 76 -5.93 -15.91 0.92
CA GLN A 76 -7.20 -15.34 0.51
C GLN A 76 -8.21 -16.44 0.25
N LEU A 77 -9.34 -16.32 0.92
CA LEU A 77 -10.51 -17.15 0.74
C LEU A 77 -11.56 -16.35 -0.02
N THR A 78 -12.07 -16.91 -1.10
CA THR A 78 -13.13 -16.30 -1.89
C THR A 78 -14.27 -17.29 -2.01
N TYR A 79 -15.47 -16.87 -1.64
CA TYR A 79 -16.68 -17.65 -1.77
C TYR A 79 -17.68 -16.94 -2.69
N ASN A 80 -18.02 -17.56 -3.79
CA ASN A 80 -19.05 -17.09 -4.71
C ASN A 80 -20.41 -17.58 -4.23
N VAL A 81 -21.17 -16.72 -3.56
CA VAL A 81 -22.53 -17.05 -3.09
C VAL A 81 -23.42 -17.40 -4.27
N ASP A 82 -23.35 -16.57 -5.30
CA ASP A 82 -23.93 -16.77 -6.61
C ASP A 82 -23.11 -16.03 -7.67
N LYS A 83 -23.63 -15.88 -8.89
CA LYS A 83 -22.95 -15.18 -9.98
C LYS A 83 -22.71 -13.68 -9.71
N ASP A 84 -23.49 -13.07 -8.84
CA ASP A 84 -23.48 -11.62 -8.59
C ASP A 84 -22.93 -11.25 -7.22
N VAL A 85 -22.87 -12.20 -6.27
CA VAL A 85 -22.43 -11.97 -4.89
C VAL A 85 -21.19 -12.79 -4.58
N GLN A 86 -20.18 -12.12 -4.08
CA GLN A 86 -18.92 -12.70 -3.66
C GLN A 86 -18.53 -12.24 -2.25
N ALA A 87 -18.09 -13.14 -1.41
CA ALA A 87 -17.49 -12.86 -0.11
C ALA A 87 -15.99 -13.15 -0.16
N VAL A 88 -15.18 -12.25 0.37
CA VAL A 88 -13.73 -12.38 0.41
C VAL A 88 -13.22 -12.15 1.82
N ALA A 89 -12.35 -13.05 2.27
CA ALA A 89 -11.58 -12.88 3.50
C ALA A 89 -10.10 -13.17 3.20
N ARG A 90 -9.19 -12.32 3.68
CA ARG A 90 -7.76 -12.53 3.51
C ARG A 90 -7.04 -12.43 4.84
N LEU A 91 -6.46 -13.53 5.26
CA LEU A 91 -5.56 -13.60 6.39
C LEU A 91 -4.17 -13.15 5.93
N HIS A 92 -3.57 -12.25 6.67
CA HIS A 92 -2.21 -11.76 6.46
C HIS A 92 -1.38 -12.09 7.69
N SER A 93 -0.26 -12.75 7.48
CA SER A 93 0.76 -12.96 8.51
C SER A 93 2.04 -12.30 8.03
N ASN A 94 2.64 -11.49 8.88
CA ASN A 94 3.92 -10.87 8.58
C ASN A 94 4.93 -11.14 9.69
N TYR A 95 6.17 -11.29 9.26
CA TYR A 95 7.35 -11.25 10.10
C TYR A 95 8.29 -10.22 9.49
N ASP A 96 8.52 -9.15 10.20
CA ASP A 96 9.40 -8.08 9.78
C ASP A 96 10.46 -7.87 10.86
N ASN A 97 11.72 -8.10 10.50
CA ASN A 97 12.88 -7.75 11.28
C ASN A 97 13.77 -6.75 10.54
N ALA A 98 13.31 -6.19 9.42
CA ALA A 98 13.92 -5.02 8.84
C ALA A 98 13.77 -3.90 9.83
N GLY A 99 14.84 -3.58 10.54
CA GLY A 99 14.86 -2.66 11.65
C GLY A 99 14.05 -1.39 11.41
N ASP A 100 12.78 -1.47 11.66
CA ASP A 100 12.02 -0.28 11.97
C ASP A 100 12.64 0.25 13.28
N PHE A 101 13.05 1.48 13.27
CA PHE A 101 13.62 2.16 14.45
C PHE A 101 12.74 2.08 15.68
N ALA A 102 11.50 1.77 15.49
CA ALA A 102 10.54 1.63 16.56
C ALA A 102 10.53 0.24 17.18
N ALA A 103 11.12 -0.74 16.57
CA ALA A 103 10.86 -2.10 16.99
C ALA A 103 12.08 -3.00 16.80
N ASN A 104 12.87 -3.12 17.82
CA ASN A 104 13.47 -4.41 18.16
C ASN A 104 12.37 -5.45 18.49
N LYS A 105 11.18 -5.30 17.90
CA LYS A 105 10.07 -6.20 18.05
C LYS A 105 9.97 -6.99 16.76
N ASN A 106 10.32 -8.27 16.87
CA ASN A 106 9.79 -9.30 15.98
C ASN A 106 8.27 -9.17 16.01
N THR A 107 7.70 -8.31 15.18
CA THR A 107 6.26 -8.20 15.03
C THR A 107 5.81 -9.36 14.18
N SER A 108 5.64 -10.51 14.79
CA SER A 108 4.90 -11.61 14.18
C SER A 108 3.44 -11.45 14.54
N GLY A 109 2.58 -11.43 13.53
CA GLY A 109 1.15 -11.34 13.76
C GLY A 109 0.37 -11.89 12.58
N ALA A 110 -0.80 -12.43 12.87
CA ALA A 110 -1.75 -12.83 11.86
C ALA A 110 -3.05 -12.04 12.08
N TYR A 111 -3.56 -11.41 11.02
CA TYR A 111 -4.79 -10.62 11.08
C TYR A 111 -5.50 -10.61 9.74
N PHE A 112 -6.80 -10.36 9.75
CA PHE A 112 -7.54 -10.15 8.52
C PHE A 112 -7.24 -8.75 7.97
N ASP A 113 -6.51 -8.69 6.85
CA ASP A 113 -6.24 -7.45 6.16
C ASP A 113 -7.30 -7.11 5.12
N GLN A 114 -8.10 -8.10 4.69
CA GLN A 114 -9.31 -7.88 3.88
C GLN A 114 -10.45 -8.75 4.39
N SER A 115 -11.65 -8.17 4.42
CA SER A 115 -12.90 -8.84 4.73
C SER A 115 -14.05 -8.02 4.16
N TYR A 116 -14.60 -8.44 3.01
CA TYR A 116 -15.62 -7.67 2.31
C TYR A 116 -16.60 -8.55 1.52
N ILE A 117 -17.75 -7.96 1.23
CA ILE A 117 -18.72 -8.49 0.29
C ILE A 117 -18.73 -7.61 -0.96
N LYS A 118 -18.70 -8.25 -2.12
CA LYS A 118 -18.89 -7.61 -3.42
C LYS A 118 -20.23 -8.06 -3.98
N TYR A 119 -21.06 -7.08 -4.42
CA TYR A 119 -22.24 -7.30 -5.23
C TYR A 119 -22.02 -6.67 -6.61
N SER A 120 -22.41 -7.36 -7.68
CA SER A 120 -22.27 -6.93 -9.05
C SER A 120 -23.63 -6.92 -9.75
N ASP A 121 -24.18 -5.74 -10.02
CA ASP A 121 -25.32 -5.57 -10.91
C ASP A 121 -24.78 -5.57 -12.37
N ARG A 122 -24.73 -6.73 -12.97
CA ARG A 122 -24.20 -6.91 -14.32
C ARG A 122 -25.00 -6.23 -15.39
N LYS A 123 -26.31 -6.03 -15.16
CA LYS A 123 -27.20 -5.38 -16.12
C LYS A 123 -26.83 -3.92 -16.31
N ASN A 124 -26.51 -3.24 -15.22
CA ASN A 124 -26.17 -1.82 -15.19
C ASN A 124 -24.67 -1.57 -15.11
N ASN A 125 -23.84 -2.63 -15.14
CA ASN A 125 -22.39 -2.58 -14.97
C ASN A 125 -21.95 -1.86 -13.67
N LEU A 126 -22.74 -2.03 -12.60
CA LEU A 126 -22.48 -1.44 -11.29
C LEU A 126 -21.94 -2.48 -10.31
N HIS A 127 -20.94 -2.09 -9.54
CA HIS A 127 -20.34 -2.94 -8.54
C HIS A 127 -20.29 -2.23 -7.19
N TYR A 128 -20.69 -2.95 -6.16
CA TYR A 128 -20.76 -2.46 -4.79
C TYR A 128 -19.86 -3.32 -3.93
N ILE A 129 -19.01 -2.70 -3.12
CA ILE A 129 -18.16 -3.40 -2.16
C ILE A 129 -18.38 -2.78 -0.80
N VAL A 130 -18.60 -3.62 0.20
CA VAL A 130 -18.77 -3.22 1.60
C VAL A 130 -17.87 -4.06 2.48
N GLY A 131 -17.11 -3.42 3.34
CA GLY A 131 -16.18 -4.07 4.27
C GLY A 131 -14.76 -3.54 4.18
N LYS A 132 -13.82 -4.32 4.69
CA LYS A 132 -12.39 -3.97 4.71
C LYS A 132 -11.70 -4.48 3.48
N LYS A 133 -11.15 -3.59 2.66
CA LYS A 133 -10.45 -3.97 1.44
C LYS A 133 -9.23 -3.09 1.16
N GLY A 134 -8.33 -3.59 0.33
CA GLY A 134 -7.29 -2.78 -0.29
C GLY A 134 -7.88 -1.81 -1.32
N MET A 135 -7.30 -0.64 -1.41
CA MET A 135 -7.63 0.37 -2.40
C MET A 135 -6.37 0.86 -3.10
N THR A 136 -6.45 0.97 -4.40
CA THR A 136 -5.41 1.58 -5.24
C THR A 136 -6.07 2.63 -6.11
N LEU A 137 -5.51 3.83 -6.11
CA LEU A 137 -5.96 4.94 -6.91
C LEU A 137 -4.79 5.48 -7.75
N GLY A 138 -5.11 6.10 -8.87
CA GLY A 138 -4.11 6.55 -9.84
C GLY A 138 -3.33 5.38 -10.42
N GLN A 139 -2.04 5.60 -10.63
CA GLN A 139 -1.06 4.56 -10.95
C GLN A 139 -0.33 4.08 -9.69
N SER A 140 -1.01 4.06 -8.54
CA SER A 140 -0.56 3.59 -7.22
C SER A 140 0.29 4.57 -6.39
N MET A 141 0.52 5.79 -6.87
CA MET A 141 1.33 6.76 -6.13
C MET A 141 0.48 7.57 -5.13
N VAL A 142 -0.67 8.11 -5.55
CA VAL A 142 -1.48 8.97 -4.68
C VAL A 142 -2.11 8.19 -3.53
N TYR A 143 -2.57 6.99 -3.80
CA TYR A 143 -3.10 6.08 -2.79
C TYR A 143 -2.88 4.63 -3.16
N ASN A 144 -2.22 3.88 -2.29
CA ASN A 144 -2.09 2.44 -2.41
C ASN A 144 -2.06 1.78 -1.04
N SER A 145 -3.16 1.14 -0.68
CA SER A 145 -3.28 0.43 0.59
C SER A 145 -3.87 -0.96 0.38
N THR A 146 -3.17 -1.97 0.84
CA THR A 146 -3.52 -3.37 0.63
C THR A 146 -4.53 -3.95 1.61
N GLY A 147 -5.14 -3.15 2.48
CA GLY A 147 -6.11 -3.67 3.44
C GLY A 147 -6.51 -2.68 4.51
N ASN A 148 -6.32 -1.40 4.24
CA ASN A 148 -6.44 -0.38 5.27
C ASN A 148 -7.71 0.47 5.16
N LEU A 149 -8.62 0.18 4.22
CA LEU A 149 -9.89 0.89 4.11
C LEU A 149 -11.04 -0.02 4.54
N THR A 150 -11.79 0.40 5.54
CA THR A 150 -13.08 -0.20 5.93
C THR A 150 -14.20 0.75 5.55
N GLY A 151 -15.06 0.33 4.63
CA GLY A 151 -16.08 1.24 4.13
C GLY A 151 -16.86 0.68 2.94
N VAL A 152 -17.26 1.59 2.07
CA VAL A 152 -18.07 1.30 0.89
C VAL A 152 -17.38 1.80 -0.37
N GLN A 153 -17.51 1.04 -1.45
CA GLN A 153 -17.11 1.44 -2.78
C GLN A 153 -18.26 1.14 -3.75
N VAL A 154 -18.51 2.09 -4.63
CA VAL A 154 -19.40 1.93 -5.77
C VAL A 154 -18.61 2.21 -7.03
N SER A 155 -18.72 1.35 -8.03
CA SER A 155 -18.10 1.62 -9.33
C SER A 155 -19.04 1.29 -10.48
N TYR A 156 -18.96 2.10 -11.52
CA TYR A 156 -19.44 1.78 -12.85
C TYR A 156 -18.26 1.21 -13.64
N GLY A 157 -18.42 0.02 -14.21
CA GLY A 157 -17.33 -0.71 -14.82
C GLY A 157 -16.40 -1.38 -13.80
N ASN A 158 -15.64 -2.34 -14.28
CA ASN A 158 -14.54 -2.93 -13.52
C ASN A 158 -13.26 -2.17 -13.80
N PHE A 159 -12.27 -2.35 -12.95
CA PHE A 159 -10.94 -1.75 -13.10
C PHE A 159 -10.28 -2.01 -14.47
N TRP A 160 -10.62 -3.13 -15.12
CA TRP A 160 -10.08 -3.53 -16.41
C TRP A 160 -10.95 -3.11 -17.60
N ASP A 161 -12.13 -2.53 -17.35
CA ASP A 161 -13.01 -2.05 -18.39
C ASP A 161 -12.42 -0.79 -19.05
N PRO A 162 -12.74 -0.50 -20.30
CA PRO A 162 -12.27 0.71 -20.99
C PRO A 162 -12.63 1.99 -20.25
N THR A 163 -13.79 1.99 -19.58
CA THR A 163 -14.22 3.09 -18.72
C THR A 163 -14.57 2.52 -17.34
N CYS A 164 -13.96 3.08 -16.32
CA CYS A 164 -14.29 2.76 -14.92
C CYS A 164 -14.39 4.06 -14.13
N PHE A 165 -15.55 4.28 -13.51
CA PHE A 165 -15.74 5.36 -12.54
C PHE A 165 -15.96 4.75 -11.17
N GLN A 166 -15.20 5.18 -10.18
CA GLN A 166 -15.21 4.64 -8.84
C GLN A 166 -15.38 5.73 -7.80
N LEU A 167 -16.30 5.51 -6.87
CA LEU A 167 -16.48 6.30 -5.66
C LEU A 167 -16.17 5.42 -4.45
N THR A 168 -15.46 5.96 -3.47
CA THR A 168 -15.13 5.24 -2.24
C THR A 168 -15.28 6.15 -1.03
N TYR A 169 -15.81 5.59 0.05
CA TYR A 169 -15.87 6.23 1.36
C TYR A 169 -15.59 5.21 2.46
N GLY A 170 -14.76 5.56 3.42
CA GLY A 170 -14.47 4.67 4.54
C GLY A 170 -13.45 5.23 5.52
N ASP A 171 -13.12 4.41 6.50
CA ASP A 171 -12.09 4.69 7.48
C ASP A 171 -10.80 3.96 7.09
N ALA A 172 -9.72 4.74 6.92
CA ALA A 172 -8.37 4.22 6.80
C ALA A 172 -7.79 3.90 8.18
N LYS A 173 -6.65 3.21 8.21
CA LYS A 173 -5.94 2.89 9.45
C LYS A 173 -5.68 4.14 10.29
N GLY A 174 -5.94 4.05 11.59
CA GLY A 174 -5.74 5.17 12.52
C GLY A 174 -6.96 6.08 12.70
N GLY A 175 -8.16 5.67 12.23
CA GLY A 175 -9.40 6.44 12.35
C GLY A 175 -9.49 7.61 11.38
N ASN A 176 -8.71 7.59 10.32
CA ASN A 176 -8.70 8.60 9.28
C ASN A 176 -9.82 8.32 8.27
N ARG A 177 -10.72 9.26 8.08
CA ARG A 177 -11.78 9.16 7.07
C ARG A 177 -11.23 9.50 5.70
N VAL A 178 -11.60 8.71 4.72
CA VAL A 178 -11.20 8.90 3.32
C VAL A 178 -12.42 8.83 2.42
N TRP A 179 -12.50 9.72 1.47
CA TRP A 179 -13.34 9.53 0.31
C TRP A 179 -12.56 9.84 -0.97
N SER A 180 -12.92 9.18 -2.04
CA SER A 180 -12.28 9.34 -3.34
C SER A 180 -13.26 9.20 -4.48
N ALA A 181 -12.93 9.88 -5.57
CA ALA A 181 -13.54 9.70 -6.88
C ALA A 181 -12.43 9.48 -7.91
N GLN A 182 -12.56 8.45 -8.73
CA GLN A 182 -11.60 8.15 -9.80
C GLN A 182 -12.33 7.82 -11.08
N LEU A 183 -11.87 8.42 -12.16
CA LEU A 183 -12.20 8.05 -13.52
C LEU A 183 -10.97 7.41 -14.16
N THR A 184 -11.13 6.24 -14.73
CA THR A 184 -10.14 5.62 -15.61
C THR A 184 -10.77 5.46 -16.99
N GLN A 185 -10.05 5.91 -18.01
CA GLN A 185 -10.50 5.86 -19.40
C GLN A 185 -9.40 5.28 -20.28
N ALA A 186 -9.65 4.15 -20.92
CA ALA A 186 -8.82 3.66 -22.01
C ALA A 186 -9.29 4.29 -23.32
N THR A 187 -8.37 4.94 -24.02
CA THR A 187 -8.63 5.49 -25.36
C THR A 187 -8.26 4.51 -26.47
N SER A 188 -7.47 3.50 -26.12
CA SER A 188 -7.13 2.37 -27.01
C SER A 188 -6.68 1.18 -26.17
N LYS A 189 -6.38 0.05 -26.82
CA LYS A 189 -5.74 -1.11 -26.16
C LYS A 189 -4.33 -0.80 -25.62
N ALA A 190 -3.72 0.28 -26.10
CA ALA A 190 -2.37 0.70 -25.76
C ALA A 190 -2.32 1.89 -24.80
N THR A 191 -3.41 2.65 -24.66
CA THR A 191 -3.38 3.93 -23.95
C THR A 191 -4.55 4.05 -22.98
N SER A 192 -4.27 4.42 -21.75
CA SER A 192 -5.28 4.76 -20.75
C SER A 192 -4.83 5.95 -19.89
N PHE A 193 -5.81 6.68 -19.39
CA PHE A 193 -5.64 7.82 -18.48
C PHE A 193 -6.47 7.60 -17.22
N ASN A 194 -6.03 8.18 -16.12
CA ASN A 194 -6.84 8.30 -14.92
C ASN A 194 -6.84 9.75 -14.42
N ALA A 195 -7.95 10.13 -13.83
CA ALA A 195 -8.09 11.35 -13.04
C ALA A 195 -8.69 10.95 -11.69
N THR A 196 -8.05 11.39 -10.61
CA THR A 196 -8.40 10.96 -9.27
C THR A 196 -8.50 12.18 -8.36
N TYR A 197 -9.50 12.18 -7.49
CA TYR A 197 -9.58 13.07 -6.35
C TYR A 197 -9.65 12.23 -5.07
N VAL A 198 -8.79 12.56 -4.10
CA VAL A 198 -8.79 11.93 -2.78
C VAL A 198 -8.90 13.02 -1.73
N ARG A 199 -9.80 12.84 -0.77
CA ARG A 199 -9.83 13.65 0.43
C ARG A 199 -9.73 12.75 1.64
N GLY A 200 -8.76 13.05 2.51
CA GLY A 200 -8.54 12.34 3.75
C GLY A 200 -8.59 13.29 4.94
N GLU A 201 -9.15 12.81 6.04
CA GLU A 201 -9.03 13.48 7.34
C GLU A 201 -8.00 12.72 8.14
N THR A 202 -6.96 13.40 8.59
CA THR A 202 -5.90 12.84 9.43
C THR A 202 -5.99 13.44 10.82
N LEU A 203 -5.92 12.59 11.83
CA LEU A 203 -5.88 13.03 13.22
C LEU A 203 -4.45 13.40 13.59
N TYR A 204 -4.20 14.67 13.77
CA TYR A 204 -2.91 15.18 14.25
C TYR A 204 -2.98 15.51 15.73
N GLN A 205 -2.00 15.01 16.46
CA GLN A 205 -1.76 15.44 17.81
C GLN A 205 -0.31 15.91 17.93
N LYS A 206 -0.12 17.12 18.46
CA LYS A 206 1.24 17.62 18.65
C LYS A 206 1.97 16.75 19.64
N THR A 207 3.13 16.27 19.24
CA THR A 207 4.00 15.48 20.08
C THR A 207 5.28 16.26 20.37
N THR A 208 5.75 16.19 21.61
CA THR A 208 7.08 16.66 22.03
C THR A 208 7.86 15.49 22.59
N PRO A 209 9.16 15.36 22.27
CA PRO A 209 9.98 14.34 22.92
C PRO A 209 9.87 14.47 24.45
N ALA A 210 9.66 13.36 25.14
CA ALA A 210 9.69 13.34 26.58
C ALA A 210 11.14 13.47 27.06
N THR A 211 11.38 14.37 28.01
CA THR A 211 12.68 14.56 28.65
C THR A 211 12.59 14.28 30.13
N ASP A 212 13.69 13.84 30.72
CA ASP A 212 13.84 13.76 32.18
C ASP A 212 14.03 15.17 32.77
N ARG A 213 14.21 15.23 34.10
CA ARG A 213 14.43 16.50 34.84
C ARG A 213 15.72 17.22 34.42
N ASN A 214 16.67 16.52 33.82
CA ASN A 214 17.95 17.06 33.34
C ASN A 214 17.91 17.42 31.84
N GLY A 215 16.75 17.28 31.19
CA GLY A 215 16.61 17.56 29.78
C GLY A 215 17.01 16.42 28.81
N ASN A 216 17.41 15.25 29.38
CA ASN A 216 17.75 14.10 28.55
C ASN A 216 16.51 13.42 28.01
N LEU A 217 16.60 12.89 26.79
CA LEU A 217 15.49 12.17 26.17
C LEU A 217 15.15 10.90 26.95
N GLN A 218 13.85 10.68 27.12
CA GLN A 218 13.32 9.42 27.65
C GLN A 218 13.05 8.46 26.50
N PHE A 219 13.30 7.17 26.77
CA PHE A 219 13.05 6.10 25.80
C PHE A 219 12.00 5.13 26.34
N ASN A 220 11.25 4.55 25.45
CA ASN A 220 10.39 3.40 25.72
C ASN A 220 11.24 2.15 25.95
N ASN A 221 10.64 1.08 26.47
CA ASN A 221 11.33 -0.20 26.71
C ASN A 221 11.89 -0.85 25.42
N ASP A 222 11.44 -0.40 24.25
CA ASP A 222 11.89 -0.84 22.93
C ASP A 222 13.00 0.03 22.34
N GLY A 223 13.54 0.98 23.12
CA GLY A 223 14.60 1.90 22.68
C GLY A 223 14.12 3.07 21.81
N THR A 224 12.82 3.21 21.58
CA THR A 224 12.27 4.37 20.86
C THR A 224 12.16 5.58 21.77
N VAL A 225 12.30 6.80 21.21
CA VAL A 225 12.08 8.03 21.95
C VAL A 225 10.62 8.09 22.43
N LYS A 226 10.45 8.29 23.72
CA LYS A 226 9.14 8.52 24.32
C LYS A 226 8.64 9.91 23.93
N PHE A 227 7.38 10.01 23.53
CA PHE A 227 6.74 11.28 23.19
C PHE A 227 5.61 11.60 24.18
N ASN A 228 5.56 12.84 24.59
CA ASN A 228 4.41 13.40 25.27
C ASN A 228 3.46 14.00 24.23
N TYR A 229 2.20 13.64 24.32
CA TYR A 229 1.15 14.27 23.54
C TYR A 229 0.80 15.61 24.18
N THR A 230 0.96 16.69 23.43
CA THR A 230 0.68 18.05 23.94
C THR A 230 -0.44 18.67 23.11
N GLY A 231 -1.51 19.08 23.80
CA GLY A 231 -2.67 19.72 23.18
C GLY A 231 -3.75 18.74 22.71
N GLU A 232 -4.86 19.29 22.31
CA GLU A 232 -5.99 18.53 21.76
C GLU A 232 -5.65 17.92 20.39
N ALA A 233 -6.12 16.72 20.16
CA ALA A 233 -6.04 16.11 18.84
C ALA A 233 -6.92 16.89 17.85
N LYS A 234 -6.32 17.35 16.75
CA LYS A 234 -7.03 18.10 15.70
C LYS A 234 -7.14 17.25 14.44
N ARG A 235 -8.31 17.26 13.83
CA ARG A 235 -8.48 16.68 12.51
C ARG A 235 -8.06 17.72 11.46
N GLU A 236 -7.15 17.33 10.60
CA GLU A 236 -6.74 18.11 9.45
C GLU A 236 -7.19 17.38 8.17
N THR A 237 -7.57 18.16 7.18
CA THR A 237 -8.06 17.61 5.92
C THR A 237 -6.99 17.80 4.86
N ASP A 238 -6.57 16.69 4.28
CA ASP A 238 -5.76 16.65 3.07
C ASP A 238 -6.65 16.36 1.86
N SER A 239 -6.41 17.07 0.76
CA SER A 239 -7.09 16.77 -0.50
C SER A 239 -6.08 16.75 -1.65
N PHE A 240 -6.19 15.74 -2.48
CA PHE A 240 -5.27 15.49 -3.57
C PHE A 240 -6.03 15.47 -4.90
N VAL A 241 -5.45 16.10 -5.89
CA VAL A 241 -5.76 15.84 -7.30
C VAL A 241 -4.63 15.06 -7.89
N ASP A 242 -4.97 14.12 -8.74
CA ASP A 242 -4.04 13.19 -9.34
C ASP A 242 -4.40 12.91 -10.79
N PHE A 243 -3.40 12.82 -11.64
CA PHE A 243 -3.52 12.49 -13.05
C PHE A 243 -2.44 11.48 -13.42
N GLY A 244 -2.86 10.41 -14.07
CA GLY A 244 -1.95 9.39 -14.54
C GLY A 244 -2.24 8.98 -15.98
N ALA A 245 -1.22 8.45 -16.61
CA ALA A 245 -1.30 7.90 -17.95
C ALA A 245 -0.46 6.64 -18.09
N LYS A 246 -0.92 5.74 -18.94
CA LYS A 246 -0.21 4.54 -19.34
C LYS A 246 -0.27 4.41 -20.86
N VAL A 247 0.90 4.24 -21.48
CA VAL A 247 1.02 4.08 -22.93
C VAL A 247 1.91 2.89 -23.24
N LYS A 248 1.47 1.99 -24.10
CA LYS A 248 2.23 0.83 -24.55
C LYS A 248 2.63 1.00 -26.02
N PHE A 249 3.90 0.84 -26.31
CA PHE A 249 4.44 0.91 -27.67
C PHE A 249 5.64 -0.03 -27.84
N HIS A 250 5.71 -0.76 -28.93
CA HIS A 250 6.86 -1.62 -29.32
C HIS A 250 7.43 -2.49 -28.19
N GLY A 251 6.57 -3.06 -27.34
CA GLY A 251 7.01 -3.94 -26.24
C GLY A 251 7.45 -3.22 -24.97
N VAL A 252 7.50 -1.89 -24.97
CA VAL A 252 7.74 -1.04 -23.81
C VAL A 252 6.43 -0.42 -23.35
N THR A 253 6.22 -0.34 -22.06
CA THR A 253 5.11 0.41 -21.48
C THR A 253 5.68 1.59 -20.67
N MET A 254 5.16 2.76 -20.98
CA MET A 254 5.40 3.98 -20.20
C MET A 254 4.24 4.22 -19.25
N VAL A 255 4.52 4.52 -18.02
CA VAL A 255 3.54 4.93 -17.00
C VAL A 255 4.02 6.22 -16.37
N GLY A 256 3.12 7.16 -16.19
CA GLY A 256 3.40 8.39 -15.47
C GLY A 256 2.23 8.77 -14.58
N GLU A 257 2.52 9.40 -13.46
CA GLU A 257 1.53 9.92 -12.54
C GLU A 257 2.05 11.21 -11.92
N TRP A 258 1.15 12.15 -11.72
CA TRP A 258 1.40 13.39 -11.02
C TRP A 258 0.28 13.61 -10.03
N SER A 259 0.63 13.95 -8.80
CA SER A 259 -0.32 14.30 -7.75
C SER A 259 0.06 15.59 -7.05
N ARG A 260 -0.95 16.25 -6.50
CA ARG A 260 -0.77 17.47 -5.72
C ARG A 260 -1.75 17.53 -4.58
N ASN A 261 -1.24 17.78 -3.38
CA ASN A 261 -2.04 18.12 -2.22
C ASN A 261 -2.56 19.56 -2.34
N GLN A 262 -3.89 19.71 -2.32
CA GLN A 262 -4.59 20.98 -2.44
C GLN A 262 -4.88 21.61 -1.08
N ALA A 263 -4.56 20.96 0.02
CA ALA A 263 -4.85 21.45 1.35
C ALA A 263 -4.23 22.85 1.56
N ASN A 264 -5.07 23.83 1.78
CA ASN A 264 -4.69 25.19 2.15
C ASN A 264 -4.53 25.23 3.67
N TYR A 265 -3.33 25.00 4.13
CA TYR A 265 -3.00 25.17 5.54
C TYR A 265 -2.75 26.65 5.84
N ASN A 266 -3.77 27.46 5.69
CA ASN A 266 -3.77 28.87 6.14
C ASN A 266 -3.74 29.00 7.67
N GLN A 267 -3.38 27.97 8.39
CA GLN A 267 -3.20 28.06 9.82
C GLN A 267 -1.79 28.55 10.12
N LYS A 268 -1.76 29.82 10.49
CA LYS A 268 -0.60 30.53 11.02
C LYS A 268 0.35 29.60 11.77
N GLY A 269 1.49 29.34 11.14
CA GLY A 269 2.69 29.04 11.89
C GLY A 269 3.13 27.60 11.93
N LYS A 270 2.70 26.63 11.09
CA LYS A 270 3.16 25.33 11.48
C LYS A 270 3.84 24.40 10.49
N TYR A 271 3.76 24.36 9.25
CA TYR A 271 4.57 23.39 8.51
C TYR A 271 4.56 23.56 6.99
N LEU A 272 3.56 24.17 6.42
CA LEU A 272 3.33 24.08 4.98
C LEU A 272 3.74 25.33 4.17
N ASP A 273 3.82 26.51 4.77
CA ASP A 273 4.30 27.69 4.03
C ASP A 273 5.78 27.58 3.61
N LYS A 274 6.55 26.77 4.34
CA LYS A 274 7.95 26.46 3.99
C LYS A 274 8.10 25.27 3.04
N MET A 275 7.00 24.60 2.67
CA MET A 275 7.00 23.29 2.01
C MET A 275 6.23 23.28 0.68
N ALA A 276 6.05 24.42 0.04
CA ALA A 276 5.26 24.52 -1.21
C ALA A 276 5.69 23.53 -2.30
N GLY A 277 6.97 23.18 -2.38
CA GLY A 277 7.49 22.19 -3.31
C GLY A 277 7.24 20.73 -2.93
N GLU A 278 6.98 20.45 -1.66
CA GLU A 278 6.82 19.08 -1.15
C GLU A 278 5.40 18.52 -1.28
N ARG A 279 4.45 19.35 -1.64
CA ARG A 279 3.03 19.00 -1.85
C ARG A 279 2.76 18.34 -3.20
N GLN A 280 3.78 18.18 -4.02
CA GLN A 280 3.69 17.52 -5.32
C GLN A 280 4.49 16.23 -5.31
N ALA A 281 3.98 15.25 -6.02
CA ALA A 281 4.70 14.04 -6.32
C ALA A 281 4.48 13.69 -7.79
N TRP A 282 5.49 13.13 -8.41
CA TRP A 282 5.37 12.60 -9.76
C TRP A 282 6.40 11.51 -10.02
N PHE A 283 6.07 10.64 -10.96
CA PHE A 283 7.02 9.71 -11.51
C PHE A 283 6.77 9.47 -12.99
N ILE A 284 7.81 8.99 -13.65
CA ILE A 284 7.73 8.36 -14.95
C ILE A 284 8.47 7.02 -14.90
N GLU A 285 7.86 5.98 -15.42
CA GLU A 285 8.38 4.63 -15.45
C GLU A 285 8.28 4.06 -16.84
N PHE A 286 9.34 3.41 -17.28
CA PHE A 286 9.37 2.60 -18.49
C PHE A 286 9.62 1.16 -18.08
N TYR A 287 8.78 0.25 -18.54
CA TYR A 287 8.99 -1.16 -18.26
C TYR A 287 8.79 -2.03 -19.49
N THR A 288 9.52 -3.15 -19.52
CA THR A 288 9.35 -4.23 -20.50
C THR A 288 8.77 -5.44 -19.79
N GLY A 289 8.16 -6.34 -20.58
CA GLY A 289 7.51 -7.51 -20.03
C GLY A 289 6.01 -7.29 -19.72
N PRO A 290 5.37 -8.26 -19.08
CA PRO A 290 3.91 -8.27 -18.93
C PRO A 290 3.41 -7.35 -17.81
N THR A 291 4.27 -6.95 -16.89
CA THR A 291 3.90 -6.23 -15.67
C THR A 291 5.07 -5.48 -15.07
N ASN A 292 4.78 -4.37 -14.39
CA ASN A 292 5.69 -3.71 -13.44
C ASN A 292 5.38 -4.07 -11.98
N ASP A 293 4.38 -4.88 -11.75
CA ASP A 293 4.11 -5.49 -10.46
C ASP A 293 4.86 -6.82 -10.35
N PHE A 294 6.09 -6.77 -9.89
CA PHE A 294 6.95 -7.95 -9.81
C PHE A 294 6.48 -8.88 -8.69
N GLY A 295 6.01 -8.32 -7.58
CA GLY A 295 5.59 -9.09 -6.41
C GLY A 295 4.38 -9.99 -6.64
N SER A 296 3.35 -9.52 -7.33
CA SER A 296 2.12 -10.31 -7.55
C SER A 296 1.86 -10.68 -9.01
N GLY A 297 2.47 -9.96 -9.93
CA GLY A 297 2.27 -10.12 -11.36
C GLY A 297 3.21 -11.13 -12.02
N LEU A 298 4.48 -11.20 -11.60
CA LEU A 298 5.46 -12.14 -12.17
C LEU A 298 5.23 -13.61 -11.77
N PRO A 299 4.88 -13.96 -10.53
CA PRO A 299 4.69 -15.37 -10.16
C PRO A 299 3.62 -16.10 -10.98
N VAL A 300 2.67 -15.36 -11.56
CA VAL A 300 1.59 -15.94 -12.39
C VAL A 300 1.92 -16.04 -13.88
N GLN A 301 3.11 -15.59 -14.28
CA GLN A 301 3.56 -15.66 -15.67
C GLN A 301 4.19 -17.03 -16.00
N LYS A 302 4.47 -17.24 -17.29
CA LYS A 302 5.20 -18.41 -17.77
C LYS A 302 6.62 -18.40 -17.21
N VAL A 303 7.15 -19.58 -16.85
CA VAL A 303 8.55 -19.76 -16.45
C VAL A 303 9.49 -19.18 -17.51
N GLY A 304 10.51 -18.45 -17.09
CA GLY A 304 11.42 -17.72 -17.96
C GLY A 304 10.88 -16.34 -18.43
N THR A 305 9.71 -15.91 -17.96
CA THR A 305 9.25 -14.53 -18.23
C THR A 305 10.09 -13.54 -17.42
N HIS A 306 10.66 -12.58 -18.12
CA HIS A 306 11.42 -11.48 -17.54
C HIS A 306 10.61 -10.18 -17.58
N ALA A 307 10.88 -9.31 -16.61
CA ALA A 307 10.43 -7.93 -16.60
C ALA A 307 11.57 -7.02 -16.10
N PHE A 308 11.66 -5.85 -16.68
CA PHE A 308 12.63 -4.83 -16.30
C PHE A 308 11.93 -3.49 -16.26
N SER A 309 12.18 -2.67 -15.24
CA SER A 309 11.67 -1.30 -15.20
C SER A 309 12.74 -0.30 -14.79
N VAL A 310 12.58 0.91 -15.31
CA VAL A 310 13.35 2.10 -14.96
C VAL A 310 12.34 3.17 -14.57
N ARG A 311 12.44 3.67 -13.34
CA ARG A 311 11.57 4.72 -12.83
C ARG A 311 12.39 5.90 -12.36
N TRP A 312 12.05 7.08 -12.83
CA TRP A 312 12.45 8.33 -12.23
C TRP A 312 11.31 8.91 -11.43
N GLN A 313 11.56 9.30 -10.20
CA GLN A 313 10.53 9.84 -9.31
C GLN A 313 11.02 11.07 -8.57
N ASP A 314 10.07 11.95 -8.26
CA ASP A 314 10.22 13.09 -7.37
C ASP A 314 9.00 13.16 -6.47
N VAL A 315 9.11 12.57 -5.29
CA VAL A 315 7.99 12.38 -4.37
C VAL A 315 8.15 13.34 -3.20
N GLY A 316 7.33 14.37 -3.18
CA GLY A 316 7.22 15.26 -2.03
C GLY A 316 6.57 14.54 -0.86
N ARG A 317 7.02 14.83 0.36
CA ARG A 317 6.54 14.18 1.59
C ARG A 317 5.03 14.26 1.78
N TYR A 318 4.41 15.33 1.28
CA TYR A 318 2.97 15.58 1.37
C TYR A 318 2.29 15.52 0.00
N GLY A 319 2.99 15.02 -1.01
CA GLY A 319 2.47 14.90 -2.37
C GLY A 319 1.61 13.67 -2.61
N THR A 320 1.61 12.73 -1.66
CA THR A 320 0.83 11.50 -1.68
C THR A 320 0.05 11.37 -0.37
N TYR A 321 -1.05 10.62 -0.39
CA TYR A 321 -1.85 10.43 0.82
C TYR A 321 -1.45 9.14 1.56
N VAL A 322 -1.56 8.01 0.90
CA VAL A 322 -1.12 6.70 1.41
C VAL A 322 -0.60 5.89 0.23
N HIS A 323 0.63 5.47 0.27
CA HIS A 323 1.18 4.55 -0.71
C HIS A 323 2.05 3.48 -0.05
N ASN A 324 2.39 2.44 -0.80
CA ASN A 324 3.37 1.48 -0.34
C ASN A 324 4.79 2.05 -0.50
N ASN A 325 5.77 1.44 0.16
CA ASN A 325 7.16 1.93 0.25
C ASN A 325 7.91 2.03 -1.10
N THR A 326 7.24 1.78 -2.23
CA THR A 326 7.88 1.81 -3.55
C THR A 326 8.13 3.21 -4.08
N PHE A 327 7.55 4.24 -3.47
CA PHE A 327 7.66 5.63 -3.91
C PHE A 327 8.55 6.52 -3.04
N TYR A 328 9.06 6.05 -1.92
CA TYR A 328 10.05 6.72 -1.06
C TYR A 328 9.76 8.20 -0.77
N ASP A 329 8.86 8.47 0.14
CA ASP A 329 8.44 9.81 0.54
C ASP A 329 9.59 10.74 0.86
N GLY A 330 9.48 12.00 0.41
CA GLY A 330 10.48 13.03 0.60
C GLY A 330 11.80 12.78 -0.15
N LYS A 331 11.79 11.90 -1.14
CA LYS A 331 12.97 11.55 -1.94
C LYS A 331 12.71 11.71 -3.44
N LYS A 332 13.78 12.01 -4.18
CA LYS A 332 13.81 12.00 -5.65
C LYS A 332 14.97 11.14 -6.13
N GLY A 333 14.80 10.48 -7.25
CA GLY A 333 15.89 9.69 -7.84
C GLY A 333 15.44 8.60 -8.78
N LEU A 334 16.37 7.72 -9.08
CA LEU A 334 16.22 6.61 -10.00
C LEU A 334 15.98 5.32 -9.26
N ARG A 335 15.06 4.51 -9.79
CA ARG A 335 14.83 3.14 -9.38
C ARG A 335 14.91 2.23 -10.59
N LEU A 336 15.60 1.11 -10.43
CA LEU A 336 15.74 0.03 -11.40
C LEU A 336 15.17 -1.23 -10.78
N ASP A 337 14.31 -1.93 -11.50
CA ASP A 337 13.76 -3.21 -11.08
C ASP A 337 14.01 -4.25 -12.17
N TYR A 338 14.39 -5.44 -11.77
CA TYR A 338 14.49 -6.60 -12.63
C TYR A 338 13.87 -7.80 -11.94
N GLY A 339 13.03 -8.53 -12.67
CA GLY A 339 12.40 -9.73 -12.15
C GLY A 339 12.29 -10.85 -13.17
N VAL A 340 12.21 -12.08 -12.69
CA VAL A 340 12.07 -13.28 -13.51
C VAL A 340 11.20 -14.33 -12.83
N THR A 341 10.30 -14.95 -13.60
CA THR A 341 9.53 -16.12 -13.15
C THR A 341 10.42 -17.36 -13.23
N VAL A 342 10.85 -17.87 -12.08
CA VAL A 342 11.78 -19.00 -12.00
C VAL A 342 11.08 -20.36 -11.99
N LYS A 343 9.84 -20.42 -11.49
CA LYS A 343 8.98 -21.59 -11.47
C LYS A 343 7.52 -21.14 -11.52
N LYS A 344 6.60 -22.02 -11.92
CA LYS A 344 5.17 -21.74 -11.84
C LYS A 344 4.81 -21.34 -10.39
N GLY A 345 4.29 -20.16 -10.22
CA GLY A 345 3.95 -19.60 -8.92
C GLY A 345 5.12 -18.95 -8.16
N LEU A 346 6.33 -18.88 -8.72
CA LEU A 346 7.51 -18.29 -8.07
C LEU A 346 8.22 -17.31 -8.99
N SER A 347 8.58 -16.14 -8.46
CA SER A 347 9.49 -15.20 -9.12
C SER A 347 10.55 -14.67 -8.17
N VAL A 348 11.67 -14.25 -8.73
CA VAL A 348 12.73 -13.53 -8.03
C VAL A 348 12.80 -12.14 -8.63
N ASP A 349 12.94 -11.14 -7.80
CA ASP A 349 13.14 -9.76 -8.24
C ASP A 349 14.22 -9.04 -7.42
N PHE A 350 14.85 -8.10 -8.10
CA PHE A 350 15.89 -7.23 -7.56
C PHE A 350 15.50 -5.79 -7.84
N VAL A 351 15.62 -4.97 -6.81
CA VAL A 351 15.38 -3.54 -6.89
C VAL A 351 16.65 -2.81 -6.48
N TYR A 352 17.03 -1.83 -7.27
CA TYR A 352 18.05 -0.88 -6.91
C TYR A 352 17.50 0.54 -7.04
N GLY A 353 17.63 1.33 -5.99
CA GLY A 353 17.26 2.74 -5.97
C GLY A 353 18.44 3.61 -5.58
N ARG A 354 18.63 4.72 -6.30
CA ARG A 354 19.53 5.80 -5.88
C ARG A 354 18.72 7.05 -5.69
N MET A 355 18.54 7.43 -4.43
CA MET A 355 17.58 8.44 -4.00
C MET A 355 18.28 9.59 -3.28
N GLN A 356 17.83 10.81 -3.52
CA GLN A 356 18.26 12.02 -2.81
C GLN A 356 17.13 12.54 -1.93
N ALA A 357 17.42 12.79 -0.66
CA ALA A 357 16.48 13.41 0.26
C ALA A 357 16.15 14.85 -0.17
N LYS A 358 14.88 15.18 -0.29
CA LYS A 358 14.39 16.52 -0.63
C LYS A 358 14.33 17.43 0.59
N ASP A 359 14.13 16.86 1.76
CA ASP A 359 13.89 17.57 3.00
C ASP A 359 14.57 16.93 4.20
N LYS A 360 14.56 17.69 5.30
CA LYS A 360 14.82 17.14 6.62
C LYS A 360 13.62 16.27 7.01
N ALA A 361 13.65 15.00 6.73
CA ALA A 361 12.62 14.07 7.16
C ALA A 361 12.94 13.52 8.54
N GLY A 362 11.95 13.47 9.42
CA GLY A 362 12.02 12.61 10.61
C GLY A 362 11.89 11.16 10.16
N TYR A 363 12.68 10.29 10.72
CA TYR A 363 12.56 8.84 10.50
C TYR A 363 11.55 8.30 11.52
N GLY A 364 10.29 8.21 11.11
CA GLY A 364 9.20 7.82 12.01
C GLY A 364 9.13 8.72 13.27
N ASN A 365 8.78 8.13 14.39
CA ASN A 365 8.71 8.80 15.69
C ASN A 365 10.02 8.75 16.49
N SER A 366 11.13 8.39 15.86
CA SER A 366 12.37 8.04 16.55
C SER A 366 13.28 9.21 16.91
N GLY A 367 12.93 10.45 16.52
CA GLY A 367 13.83 11.61 16.71
C GLY A 367 15.00 11.68 15.73
N TYR A 368 15.22 10.64 14.93
CA TYR A 368 16.22 10.62 13.88
C TYR A 368 15.78 11.44 12.67
N LYS A 369 16.71 12.01 11.94
CA LYS A 369 16.44 12.87 10.79
C LYS A 369 17.37 12.53 9.64
N ILE A 370 16.84 12.67 8.41
CA ILE A 370 17.61 12.66 7.17
C ILE A 370 17.85 14.11 6.78
N LYS A 371 19.05 14.45 6.32
CA LYS A 371 19.34 15.80 5.83
C LYS A 371 18.97 15.95 4.37
N LYS A 372 18.44 17.13 4.03
CA LYS A 372 18.20 17.50 2.63
C LYS A 372 19.49 17.40 1.81
N GLY A 373 19.39 16.81 0.64
CA GLY A 373 20.51 16.64 -0.28
C GLY A 373 21.31 15.38 -0.08
N ASP A 374 21.15 14.66 1.04
CA ASP A 374 21.83 13.38 1.25
C ASP A 374 21.34 12.32 0.27
N TRP A 375 22.27 11.53 -0.23
CA TRP A 375 22.01 10.42 -1.12
C TRP A 375 21.98 9.11 -0.35
N SER A 376 21.03 8.25 -0.71
CA SER A 376 20.96 6.88 -0.24
C SER A 376 20.89 5.91 -1.42
N ASN A 377 21.38 4.69 -1.20
CA ASN A 377 21.15 3.58 -2.08
C ASN A 377 20.20 2.60 -1.39
N ILE A 378 19.24 2.12 -2.14
CA ILE A 378 18.25 1.15 -1.69
C ILE A 378 18.45 -0.10 -2.53
N PHE A 379 18.55 -1.24 -1.87
CA PHE A 379 18.63 -2.54 -2.51
C PHE A 379 17.59 -3.47 -1.90
N VAL A 380 16.84 -4.16 -2.76
CA VAL A 380 15.91 -5.22 -2.34
C VAL A 380 16.15 -6.45 -3.21
N ALA A 381 16.22 -7.61 -2.57
CA ALA A 381 16.14 -8.89 -3.25
C ALA A 381 14.94 -9.64 -2.68
N ALA A 382 14.05 -10.11 -3.53
CA ALA A 382 12.80 -10.73 -3.10
C ALA A 382 12.51 -12.04 -3.85
N LEU A 383 12.00 -13.01 -3.11
CA LEU A 383 11.34 -14.19 -3.62
C LEU A 383 9.84 -14.02 -3.42
N ASN A 384 9.10 -13.97 -4.49
CA ASN A 384 7.64 -13.85 -4.44
C ASN A 384 6.99 -15.16 -4.84
N TYR A 385 5.88 -15.47 -4.21
CA TYR A 385 5.11 -16.67 -4.53
C TYR A 385 3.61 -16.39 -4.60
N LYS A 386 2.94 -17.09 -5.52
CA LYS A 386 1.49 -17.02 -5.71
C LYS A 386 0.96 -18.34 -6.26
N PHE A 387 0.18 -19.03 -5.45
CA PHE A 387 -0.45 -20.30 -5.78
C PHE A 387 -1.98 -20.19 -5.68
N ARG A 388 -2.68 -20.88 -6.60
CA ARG A 388 -4.14 -20.91 -6.70
C ARG A 388 -4.62 -22.33 -6.82
#